data_73a3d7713f6e2f92aa4c4452d4ffff75
#
_entry.id   73a3d7713f6e2f92aa4c4452d4ffff75
#
_cell.length_a   1.000
_cell.length_b   1.000
_cell.length_c   1.000
_cell.angle_alpha   90.00
_cell.angle_beta   90.00
_cell.angle_gamma   90.00
#
_symmetry.space_group_name_H-M   'P 1'
#
loop_
_entity.id
_entity.type
_entity.pdbx_description
1 polymer ?
#
loop_
_entity_poly.entity_id
_entity_poly.type
_entity_poly.pdbx_seq_one_letter_code
_entity_poly.pdbx_strand_id
1 'polypeptide(L)'
;PGWMQYGICKQKEYPEVVTDSYLHSMMMAGIVASHETTSNGIANALKLLLQHPAVWQELCDDPSLIPSAVEECIRHNGSVAAWRRIAMRDATVGGVHIPAGSKLLIVMASGNHDERHFADADRLDIRRDNASDHLTFGYGSHQCMGKNLARMEIQIFLEAFTRRLPHMRLAKQRFTYVPNTSFRGPEHLWVEWDPALNPERRALSLRGEPRAPVRIGEPSAHAI
;
A
#
# COMPACT_ATOMS: atom_id res chain seq x y z
N PRO A 1 5.27 -25.01 2.83
CA PRO A 1 5.04 -24.77 4.26
C PRO A 1 5.04 -23.27 4.53
N GLY A 2 4.03 -22.78 5.26
CA GLY A 2 3.93 -21.38 5.62
C GLY A 2 4.99 -20.97 6.65
N TRP A 3 5.29 -19.68 6.77
CA TRP A 3 6.31 -19.15 7.67
C TRP A 3 6.07 -19.54 9.15
N MET A 4 4.81 -19.68 9.57
CA MET A 4 4.48 -20.15 10.93
C MET A 4 4.90 -21.62 11.14
N GLN A 5 4.66 -22.48 10.18
CA GLN A 5 5.12 -23.87 10.25
C GLN A 5 6.65 -23.95 10.30
N TYR A 6 7.32 -23.08 9.55
CA TYR A 6 8.77 -22.95 9.63
C TYR A 6 9.22 -22.51 11.01
N GLY A 7 8.56 -21.52 11.62
CA GLY A 7 8.81 -21.07 12.99
C GLY A 7 8.66 -22.19 14.02
N ILE A 8 7.58 -22.97 13.94
CA ILE A 8 7.34 -24.13 14.82
C ILE A 8 8.42 -25.21 14.65
N CYS A 9 8.89 -25.44 13.43
CA CYS A 9 10.01 -26.35 13.19
C CYS A 9 11.31 -25.82 13.83
N LYS A 10 11.58 -24.51 13.69
CA LYS A 10 12.76 -23.88 14.29
C LYS A 10 12.74 -23.80 15.81
N GLN A 11 11.57 -23.80 16.41
CA GLN A 11 11.42 -23.88 17.87
C GLN A 11 12.06 -25.16 18.44
N LYS A 12 12.00 -26.27 17.71
CA LYS A 12 12.66 -27.53 18.11
C LYS A 12 14.18 -27.45 18.08
N GLU A 13 14.73 -26.64 17.17
CA GLU A 13 16.18 -26.46 17.02
C GLU A 13 16.73 -25.39 17.98
N TYR A 14 15.94 -24.36 18.28
CA TYR A 14 16.34 -23.17 19.05
C TYR A 14 15.27 -22.79 20.07
N PRO A 15 14.93 -23.68 21.05
CA PRO A 15 13.83 -23.46 21.98
C PRO A 15 14.02 -22.25 22.90
N GLU A 16 15.27 -21.87 23.17
CA GLU A 16 15.61 -20.71 24.02
C GLU A 16 15.40 -19.37 23.29
N VAL A 17 15.38 -19.35 21.95
CA VAL A 17 15.18 -18.15 21.13
C VAL A 17 13.75 -18.12 20.58
N VAL A 18 13.31 -19.24 19.99
CA VAL A 18 11.99 -19.36 19.35
C VAL A 18 10.99 -19.91 20.38
N THR A 19 10.67 -19.11 21.37
CA THR A 19 9.69 -19.45 22.41
C THR A 19 8.25 -19.35 21.89
N ASP A 20 7.27 -19.89 22.62
CA ASP A 20 5.83 -19.70 22.32
C ASP A 20 5.47 -18.21 22.28
N SER A 21 5.99 -17.43 23.22
CA SER A 21 5.79 -15.98 23.26
C SER A 21 6.36 -15.29 22.02
N TYR A 22 7.53 -15.73 21.54
CA TYR A 22 8.11 -15.23 20.29
C TYR A 22 7.20 -15.55 19.08
N LEU A 23 6.71 -16.80 18.97
CA LEU A 23 5.83 -17.21 17.88
C LEU A 23 4.49 -16.44 17.89
N HIS A 24 3.90 -16.26 19.08
CA HIS A 24 2.68 -15.43 19.23
C HIS A 24 2.94 -13.98 18.82
N SER A 25 4.04 -13.39 19.28
CA SER A 25 4.41 -12.01 18.94
C SER A 25 4.64 -11.83 17.43
N MET A 26 5.32 -12.79 16.81
CA MET A 26 5.55 -12.81 15.37
C MET A 26 4.25 -12.95 14.57
N MET A 27 3.30 -13.77 15.04
CA MET A 27 2.00 -13.92 14.41
C MET A 27 1.21 -12.61 14.49
N MET A 28 1.12 -12.01 15.65
CA MET A 28 0.42 -10.75 15.87
C MET A 28 1.02 -9.62 15.02
N ALA A 29 2.35 -9.49 15.04
CA ALA A 29 3.06 -8.51 14.23
C ALA A 29 2.84 -8.74 12.73
N GLY A 30 2.89 -10.01 12.29
CA GLY A 30 2.68 -10.38 10.88
C GLY A 30 1.27 -10.01 10.40
N ILE A 31 0.22 -10.34 11.15
CA ILE A 31 -1.18 -10.02 10.80
C ILE A 31 -1.37 -8.51 10.70
N VAL A 32 -0.94 -7.74 11.70
CA VAL A 32 -1.10 -6.28 11.71
C VAL A 32 -0.31 -5.64 10.57
N ALA A 33 0.95 -6.03 10.39
CA ALA A 33 1.83 -5.42 9.41
C ALA A 33 1.42 -5.73 7.97
N SER A 34 0.90 -6.94 7.68
CA SER A 34 0.61 -7.37 6.32
C SER A 34 -0.76 -6.92 5.80
N HIS A 35 -1.72 -6.67 6.69
CA HIS A 35 -3.09 -6.39 6.27
C HIS A 35 -3.34 -4.89 6.01
N GLU A 36 -3.21 -4.05 7.03
CA GLU A 36 -3.63 -2.65 6.95
C GLU A 36 -2.76 -1.84 5.97
N THR A 37 -1.45 -2.07 5.99
CA THR A 37 -0.52 -1.30 5.16
C THR A 37 -0.72 -1.54 3.66
N THR A 38 -0.90 -2.80 3.26
CA THR A 38 -1.11 -3.16 1.85
C THR A 38 -2.50 -2.75 1.38
N SER A 39 -3.55 -2.95 2.19
CA SER A 39 -4.90 -2.49 1.87
C SER A 39 -4.95 -0.98 1.65
N ASN A 40 -4.33 -0.21 2.54
CA ASN A 40 -4.21 1.24 2.40
C ASN A 40 -3.35 1.61 1.17
N GLY A 41 -2.29 0.85 0.89
CA GLY A 41 -1.44 1.04 -0.29
C GLY A 41 -2.23 0.90 -1.60
N ILE A 42 -3.04 -0.15 -1.71
CA ILE A 42 -3.93 -0.38 -2.86
C ILE A 42 -4.96 0.74 -2.98
N ALA A 43 -5.63 1.10 -1.88
CA ALA A 43 -6.64 2.16 -1.89
C ALA A 43 -6.04 3.53 -2.27
N ASN A 44 -4.86 3.84 -1.76
CA ASN A 44 -4.13 5.07 -2.10
C ASN A 44 -3.70 5.09 -3.56
N ALA A 45 -3.17 3.99 -4.09
CA ALA A 45 -2.78 3.87 -5.49
C ALA A 45 -3.98 4.04 -6.43
N LEU A 46 -5.07 3.32 -6.17
CA LEU A 46 -6.31 3.45 -6.93
C LEU A 46 -6.86 4.87 -6.89
N LYS A 47 -6.97 5.45 -5.69
CA LYS A 47 -7.43 6.83 -5.53
C LYS A 47 -6.58 7.78 -6.37
N LEU A 48 -5.26 7.67 -6.28
CA LEU A 48 -4.33 8.55 -6.99
C LEU A 48 -4.48 8.39 -8.51
N LEU A 49 -4.47 7.16 -9.01
CA LEU A 49 -4.60 6.87 -10.44
C LEU A 49 -5.95 7.32 -11.01
N LEU A 50 -7.05 7.07 -10.28
CA LEU A 50 -8.38 7.49 -10.72
C LEU A 50 -8.63 9.01 -10.59
N GLN A 51 -7.82 9.72 -9.82
CA GLN A 51 -7.77 11.19 -9.84
C GLN A 51 -7.03 11.74 -11.07
N HIS A 52 -6.27 10.88 -11.78
CA HIS A 52 -5.54 11.19 -13.01
C HIS A 52 -6.02 10.29 -14.16
N PRO A 53 -7.20 10.54 -14.74
CA PRO A 53 -7.83 9.61 -15.70
C PRO A 53 -6.98 9.30 -16.93
N ALA A 54 -6.14 10.24 -17.37
CA ALA A 54 -5.23 10.01 -18.50
C ALA A 54 -4.16 8.96 -18.14
N VAL A 55 -3.62 9.01 -16.91
CA VAL A 55 -2.65 8.03 -16.42
C VAL A 55 -3.30 6.67 -16.23
N TRP A 56 -4.54 6.64 -15.70
CA TRP A 56 -5.29 5.38 -15.58
C TRP A 56 -5.52 4.74 -16.96
N GLN A 57 -5.93 5.52 -17.96
CA GLN A 57 -6.13 5.02 -19.32
C GLN A 57 -4.82 4.50 -19.92
N GLU A 58 -3.71 5.21 -19.71
CA GLU A 58 -2.40 4.77 -20.14
C GLU A 58 -1.99 3.41 -19.59
N LEU A 59 -2.28 3.14 -18.30
CA LEU A 59 -2.06 1.82 -17.69
C LEU A 59 -3.00 0.74 -18.23
N CYS A 60 -4.21 1.10 -18.65
CA CYS A 60 -5.12 0.16 -19.32
C CYS A 60 -4.62 -0.20 -20.72
N ASP A 61 -4.03 0.76 -21.44
CA ASP A 61 -3.54 0.59 -22.81
C ASP A 61 -2.17 -0.11 -22.83
N ASP A 62 -1.31 0.17 -21.83
CA ASP A 62 0.02 -0.44 -21.68
C ASP A 62 0.24 -0.96 -20.25
N PRO A 63 -0.18 -2.20 -19.94
CA PRO A 63 0.04 -2.81 -18.63
C PRO A 63 1.52 -3.02 -18.26
N SER A 64 2.45 -2.91 -19.20
CA SER A 64 3.89 -3.03 -18.91
C SER A 64 4.40 -1.89 -18.00
N LEU A 65 3.65 -0.79 -17.91
CA LEU A 65 3.93 0.35 -17.03
C LEU A 65 3.50 0.13 -15.57
N ILE A 66 2.73 -0.92 -15.28
CA ILE A 66 2.21 -1.16 -13.92
C ILE A 66 3.31 -1.27 -12.88
N PRO A 67 4.43 -1.99 -13.09
CA PRO A 67 5.49 -2.07 -12.09
C PRO A 67 6.07 -0.70 -11.71
N SER A 68 6.36 0.17 -12.67
CA SER A 68 6.86 1.53 -12.39
C SER A 68 5.79 2.43 -11.76
N ALA A 69 4.54 2.32 -12.21
CA ALA A 69 3.41 3.03 -11.63
C ALA A 69 3.19 2.65 -10.15
N VAL A 70 3.42 1.39 -9.77
CA VAL A 70 3.33 0.94 -8.36
C VAL A 70 4.37 1.64 -7.51
N GLU A 71 5.64 1.71 -7.95
CA GLU A 71 6.70 2.42 -7.20
C GLU A 71 6.33 3.91 -7.04
N GLU A 72 5.88 4.55 -8.11
CA GLU A 72 5.49 5.96 -8.07
C GLU A 72 4.25 6.19 -7.18
N CYS A 73 3.25 5.32 -7.21
CA CYS A 73 2.09 5.41 -6.32
C CYS A 73 2.50 5.26 -4.84
N ILE A 74 3.40 4.32 -4.54
CA ILE A 74 3.94 4.11 -3.18
C ILE A 74 4.78 5.30 -2.74
N ARG A 75 5.57 5.92 -3.63
CA ARG A 75 6.31 7.14 -3.37
C ARG A 75 5.37 8.30 -3.05
N HIS A 76 4.47 8.60 -3.98
CA HIS A 76 3.62 9.78 -3.96
C HIS A 76 2.56 9.72 -2.86
N ASN A 77 1.97 8.56 -2.61
CA ASN A 77 0.87 8.40 -1.65
C ASN A 77 0.97 7.09 -0.86
N GLY A 78 2.13 6.88 -0.24
CA GLY A 78 2.38 5.66 0.55
C GLY A 78 1.45 5.52 1.75
N SER A 79 1.20 4.27 2.14
CA SER A 79 0.34 3.93 3.29
C SER A 79 1.01 4.18 4.64
N VAL A 80 2.32 4.35 4.69
CA VAL A 80 3.07 4.67 5.91
C VAL A 80 3.67 6.06 5.78
N ALA A 81 3.09 7.02 6.50
CA ALA A 81 3.47 8.43 6.42
C ALA A 81 4.65 8.77 7.34
N ALA A 82 4.67 8.23 8.55
CA ALA A 82 5.69 8.58 9.54
C ALA A 82 5.93 7.44 10.54
N TRP A 83 7.11 7.43 11.14
CA TRP A 83 7.48 6.45 12.16
C TRP A 83 8.19 7.11 13.35
N ARG A 84 7.90 6.65 14.55
CA ARG A 84 8.53 7.15 15.77
C ARG A 84 9.88 6.49 16.01
N ARG A 85 10.82 7.26 16.57
CA ARG A 85 12.15 6.81 17.00
C ARG A 85 12.52 7.47 18.33
N ILE A 86 13.52 6.90 18.99
CA ILE A 86 14.18 7.50 20.15
C ILE A 86 15.66 7.57 19.83
N ALA A 87 16.30 8.72 20.08
CA ALA A 87 17.74 8.87 19.94
C ALA A 87 18.43 8.07 21.05
N MET A 88 19.19 7.04 20.70
CA MET A 88 19.91 6.19 21.66
C MET A 88 21.21 6.83 22.14
N ARG A 89 21.68 7.86 21.47
CA ARG A 89 22.87 8.67 21.79
C ARG A 89 22.67 10.06 21.21
N ASP A 90 23.52 11.01 21.65
CA ASP A 90 23.55 12.33 21.04
C ASP A 90 23.87 12.21 19.54
N ALA A 91 23.20 13.01 18.75
CA ALA A 91 23.37 13.07 17.30
C ALA A 91 23.20 14.50 16.80
N THR A 92 23.76 14.79 15.63
CA THR A 92 23.54 16.06 14.93
C THR A 92 23.00 15.76 13.54
N VAL A 93 21.83 16.33 13.21
CA VAL A 93 21.17 16.16 11.91
C VAL A 93 20.87 17.53 11.34
N GLY A 94 21.37 17.84 10.14
CA GLY A 94 21.15 19.13 9.48
C GLY A 94 21.64 20.34 10.33
N GLY A 95 22.70 20.16 11.13
CA GLY A 95 23.20 21.19 12.05
C GLY A 95 22.45 21.31 13.38
N VAL A 96 21.36 20.54 13.57
CA VAL A 96 20.57 20.54 14.81
C VAL A 96 21.07 19.44 15.74
N HIS A 97 21.45 19.81 16.97
CA HIS A 97 21.82 18.86 18.02
C HIS A 97 20.58 18.15 18.58
N ILE A 98 20.62 16.83 18.63
CA ILE A 98 19.57 15.95 19.14
C ILE A 98 20.13 15.16 20.33
N PRO A 99 19.75 15.49 21.56
CA PRO A 99 20.21 14.75 22.74
C PRO A 99 19.73 13.31 22.77
N ALA A 100 20.49 12.43 23.42
CA ALA A 100 20.04 11.07 23.76
C ALA A 100 18.70 11.11 24.51
N GLY A 101 17.83 10.15 24.24
CA GLY A 101 16.48 10.09 24.80
C GLY A 101 15.44 10.95 24.08
N SER A 102 15.84 11.82 23.13
CA SER A 102 14.89 12.61 22.34
C SER A 102 13.94 11.74 21.55
N LYS A 103 12.64 12.10 21.58
CA LYS A 103 11.60 11.47 20.75
C LYS A 103 11.58 12.11 19.37
N LEU A 104 11.67 11.30 18.33
CA LEU A 104 11.74 11.73 16.93
C LEU A 104 10.52 11.21 16.19
N LEU A 105 9.99 12.01 15.28
CA LEU A 105 9.04 11.59 14.25
C LEU A 105 9.73 11.67 12.89
N ILE A 106 9.97 10.54 12.28
CA ILE A 106 10.55 10.46 10.94
C ILE A 106 9.39 10.49 9.95
N VAL A 107 9.22 11.61 9.24
CA VAL A 107 8.13 11.82 8.28
C VAL A 107 8.59 11.38 6.90
N MET A 108 8.41 10.09 6.61
CA MET A 108 8.81 9.48 5.34
C MET A 108 8.04 10.05 4.16
N ALA A 109 6.76 10.38 4.36
CA ALA A 109 5.95 11.04 3.35
C ALA A 109 6.58 12.37 2.88
N SER A 110 7.17 13.16 3.79
CA SER A 110 7.88 14.38 3.41
C SER A 110 9.16 14.07 2.63
N GLY A 111 9.92 13.05 3.05
CA GLY A 111 11.11 12.62 2.31
C GLY A 111 10.82 12.13 0.90
N ASN A 112 9.66 11.50 0.70
CA ASN A 112 9.21 11.06 -0.62
C ASN A 112 8.81 12.21 -1.56
N HIS A 113 8.65 13.42 -1.03
CA HIS A 113 8.35 14.65 -1.76
C HIS A 113 9.51 15.68 -1.66
N ASP A 114 10.72 15.23 -1.35
CA ASP A 114 11.89 16.10 -1.32
C ASP A 114 12.36 16.40 -2.74
N GLU A 115 12.18 17.64 -3.20
CA GLU A 115 12.55 18.09 -4.55
C GLU A 115 14.07 18.04 -4.82
N ARG A 116 14.89 17.95 -3.76
CA ARG A 116 16.35 17.74 -3.90
C ARG A 116 16.69 16.33 -4.38
N HIS A 117 15.75 15.39 -4.24
CA HIS A 117 15.88 13.99 -4.67
C HIS A 117 14.93 13.62 -5.80
N PHE A 118 13.69 14.09 -5.74
CA PHE A 118 12.64 13.80 -6.71
C PHE A 118 12.25 15.09 -7.46
N ALA A 119 12.73 15.27 -8.67
CA ALA A 119 12.36 16.42 -9.49
C ALA A 119 10.84 16.48 -9.67
N ASP A 120 10.22 17.67 -9.53
CA ASP A 120 8.77 17.85 -9.57
C ASP A 120 8.05 16.83 -8.65
N ALA A 121 8.46 16.74 -7.38
CA ALA A 121 8.09 15.69 -6.45
C ALA A 121 6.57 15.52 -6.26
N ASP A 122 5.79 16.58 -6.40
CA ASP A 122 4.32 16.57 -6.28
C ASP A 122 3.61 16.12 -7.56
N ARG A 123 4.34 16.02 -8.69
CA ARG A 123 3.79 15.49 -9.93
C ARG A 123 3.78 13.97 -9.92
N LEU A 124 2.62 13.38 -10.22
CA LEU A 124 2.54 11.95 -10.50
C LEU A 124 3.20 11.66 -11.86
N ASP A 125 4.26 10.85 -11.84
CA ASP A 125 4.98 10.44 -13.03
C ASP A 125 5.28 8.94 -12.99
N ILE A 126 4.44 8.15 -13.63
CA ILE A 126 4.55 6.68 -13.65
C ILE A 126 5.79 6.16 -14.40
N ARG A 127 6.56 7.05 -15.01
CA ARG A 127 7.85 6.74 -15.67
C ARG A 127 9.05 7.34 -14.92
N ARG A 128 8.85 7.78 -13.70
CA ARG A 128 9.93 8.33 -12.88
C ARG A 128 11.00 7.27 -12.62
N ASP A 129 12.23 7.52 -13.07
CA ASP A 129 13.35 6.56 -12.99
C ASP A 129 13.73 6.21 -11.54
N ASN A 130 13.67 7.18 -10.64
CA ASN A 130 14.05 7.01 -9.23
C ASN A 130 12.87 6.82 -8.26
N ALA A 131 11.67 6.47 -8.76
CA ALA A 131 10.51 6.25 -7.89
C ALA A 131 10.78 5.23 -6.78
N SER A 132 11.58 4.20 -7.06
CA SER A 132 11.92 3.13 -6.10
C SER A 132 12.78 3.58 -4.91
N ASP A 133 13.35 4.79 -4.96
CA ASP A 133 14.16 5.37 -3.87
C ASP A 133 13.31 5.86 -2.69
N HIS A 134 11.99 5.75 -2.81
CA HIS A 134 11.07 6.19 -1.77
C HIS A 134 11.32 5.52 -0.41
N LEU A 135 10.98 6.22 0.67
CA LEU A 135 11.19 5.78 2.05
C LEU A 135 9.98 5.06 2.67
N THR A 136 8.90 4.80 1.93
CA THR A 136 7.67 4.21 2.47
C THR A 136 7.90 2.84 3.13
N PHE A 137 8.86 2.06 2.64
CA PHE A 137 9.25 0.79 3.25
C PHE A 137 10.32 0.95 4.35
N GLY A 138 10.67 2.17 4.73
CA GLY A 138 11.75 2.45 5.68
C GLY A 138 13.13 2.20 5.07
N TYR A 139 14.15 2.28 5.94
CA TYR A 139 15.55 2.14 5.56
C TYR A 139 16.36 1.46 6.68
N GLY A 140 17.46 0.80 6.33
CA GLY A 140 18.39 0.16 7.27
C GLY A 140 17.88 -1.19 7.80
N SER A 141 18.32 -1.54 9.03
CA SER A 141 18.04 -2.85 9.65
C SER A 141 16.55 -3.15 9.89
N HIS A 142 15.72 -2.12 9.94
CA HIS A 142 14.27 -2.22 10.09
C HIS A 142 13.51 -1.98 8.78
N GLN A 143 14.16 -2.04 7.62
CA GLN A 143 13.47 -1.96 6.35
C GLN A 143 12.42 -3.07 6.27
N CYS A 144 11.25 -2.75 5.70
CA CYS A 144 10.13 -3.67 5.58
C CYS A 144 10.54 -4.98 4.90
N MET A 145 10.42 -6.09 5.61
CA MET A 145 10.73 -7.41 5.04
C MET A 145 9.65 -7.91 4.07
N GLY A 146 8.42 -7.38 4.17
CA GLY A 146 7.31 -7.66 3.26
C GLY A 146 7.27 -6.82 2.00
N LYS A 147 8.24 -5.94 1.77
CA LYS A 147 8.22 -4.96 0.66
C LYS A 147 8.01 -5.57 -0.73
N ASN A 148 8.60 -6.73 -1.00
CA ASN A 148 8.45 -7.39 -2.29
C ASN A 148 7.06 -8.01 -2.45
N LEU A 149 6.50 -8.56 -1.36
CA LEU A 149 5.14 -9.10 -1.36
C LEU A 149 4.11 -7.99 -1.56
N ALA A 150 4.23 -6.89 -0.82
CA ALA A 150 3.33 -5.74 -0.95
C ALA A 150 3.34 -5.14 -2.38
N ARG A 151 4.53 -5.00 -2.99
CA ARG A 151 4.66 -4.58 -4.40
C ARG A 151 3.91 -5.52 -5.35
N MET A 152 4.15 -6.82 -5.20
CA MET A 152 3.51 -7.84 -6.02
C MET A 152 1.98 -7.82 -5.86
N GLU A 153 1.47 -7.68 -4.64
CA GLU A 153 0.03 -7.61 -4.37
C GLU A 153 -0.59 -6.39 -5.04
N ILE A 154 0.02 -5.20 -4.92
CA ILE A 154 -0.47 -3.98 -5.58
C ILE A 154 -0.42 -4.13 -7.11
N GLN A 155 0.66 -4.72 -7.67
CA GLN A 155 0.78 -4.97 -9.11
C GLN A 155 -0.36 -5.88 -9.60
N ILE A 156 -0.55 -7.04 -8.99
CA ILE A 156 -1.61 -8.00 -9.37
C ILE A 156 -2.98 -7.34 -9.29
N PHE A 157 -3.19 -6.50 -8.27
CA PHE A 157 -4.44 -5.78 -8.10
C PHE A 157 -4.68 -4.78 -9.23
N LEU A 158 -3.68 -3.97 -9.58
CA LEU A 158 -3.78 -3.02 -10.69
C LEU A 158 -3.94 -3.73 -12.04
N GLU A 159 -3.20 -4.82 -12.30
CA GLU A 159 -3.36 -5.64 -13.52
C GLU A 159 -4.78 -6.19 -13.64
N ALA A 160 -5.36 -6.66 -12.53
CA ALA A 160 -6.73 -7.15 -12.53
C ALA A 160 -7.75 -6.04 -12.82
N PHE A 161 -7.57 -4.85 -12.24
CA PHE A 161 -8.50 -3.73 -12.42
C PHE A 161 -8.38 -3.07 -13.78
N THR A 162 -7.18 -2.80 -14.29
CA THR A 162 -6.98 -2.21 -15.62
C THR A 162 -7.57 -3.11 -16.71
N ARG A 163 -7.43 -4.42 -16.57
CA ARG A 163 -7.99 -5.39 -17.52
C ARG A 163 -9.50 -5.53 -17.40
N ARG A 164 -10.04 -5.60 -16.19
CA ARG A 164 -11.46 -5.94 -15.96
C ARG A 164 -12.37 -4.72 -15.89
N LEU A 165 -11.86 -3.60 -15.42
CA LEU A 165 -12.61 -2.39 -15.13
C LEU A 165 -11.93 -1.14 -15.72
N PRO A 166 -11.54 -1.14 -17.02
CA PRO A 166 -10.78 -0.02 -17.61
C PRO A 166 -11.52 1.32 -17.54
N HIS A 167 -12.86 1.30 -17.51
CA HIS A 167 -13.72 2.48 -17.42
C HIS A 167 -14.15 2.83 -15.99
N MET A 168 -13.43 2.27 -14.98
CA MET A 168 -13.67 2.60 -13.58
C MET A 168 -13.32 4.05 -13.28
N ARG A 169 -14.14 4.69 -12.44
CA ARG A 169 -13.94 6.07 -12.00
C ARG A 169 -14.27 6.22 -10.53
N LEU A 170 -13.76 7.28 -9.91
CA LEU A 170 -14.18 7.64 -8.56
C LEU A 170 -15.64 8.08 -8.54
N ALA A 171 -16.42 7.53 -7.61
CA ALA A 171 -17.72 8.09 -7.27
C ALA A 171 -17.56 9.47 -6.62
N LYS A 172 -18.60 10.31 -6.70
CA LYS A 172 -18.60 11.59 -5.98
C LYS A 172 -18.56 11.35 -4.48
N GLN A 173 -17.44 11.70 -3.84
CA GLN A 173 -17.21 11.43 -2.42
C GLN A 173 -16.30 12.47 -1.78
N ARG A 174 -16.39 12.56 -0.45
CA ARG A 174 -15.40 13.24 0.39
C ARG A 174 -14.52 12.16 1.02
N PHE A 175 -13.20 12.33 0.93
CA PHE A 175 -12.27 11.40 1.58
C PHE A 175 -12.13 11.72 3.06
N THR A 176 -12.34 10.71 3.88
CA THR A 176 -12.07 10.70 5.32
C THR A 176 -10.94 9.71 5.61
N TYR A 177 -10.17 9.98 6.65
CA TYR A 177 -9.01 9.20 7.03
C TYR A 177 -9.05 8.91 8.51
N VAL A 178 -8.69 7.69 8.90
CA VAL A 178 -8.53 7.35 10.31
C VAL A 178 -7.45 8.25 10.91
N PRO A 179 -7.72 8.92 12.07
CA PRO A 179 -6.74 9.76 12.73
C PRO A 179 -5.58 8.91 13.28
N ASN A 180 -4.55 8.75 12.47
CA ASN A 180 -3.34 7.99 12.78
C ASN A 180 -2.11 8.76 12.29
N THR A 181 -1.06 8.82 13.09
CA THR A 181 0.16 9.55 12.74
C THR A 181 1.11 8.74 11.86
N SER A 182 0.95 7.42 11.79
CA SER A 182 1.85 6.52 11.06
C SER A 182 1.23 5.98 9.79
N PHE A 183 -0.02 5.49 9.87
CA PHE A 183 -0.71 4.91 8.73
C PHE A 183 -1.67 5.88 8.08
N ARG A 184 -1.76 5.83 6.75
CA ARG A 184 -2.62 6.71 5.99
C ARG A 184 -3.29 5.95 4.84
N GLY A 185 -4.60 5.92 4.87
CA GLY A 185 -5.46 5.41 3.80
C GLY A 185 -6.86 5.99 3.97
N PRO A 186 -7.66 6.07 2.92
CA PRO A 186 -9.05 6.49 3.03
C PRO A 186 -9.85 5.43 3.80
N GLU A 187 -10.76 5.84 4.67
CA GLU A 187 -11.69 4.93 5.36
C GLU A 187 -12.56 4.16 4.35
N HIS A 188 -12.94 4.85 3.27
CA HIS A 188 -13.71 4.28 2.17
C HIS A 188 -13.19 4.83 0.85
N LEU A 189 -13.21 4.01 -0.19
CA LEU A 189 -12.94 4.39 -1.56
C LEU A 189 -14.09 3.90 -2.45
N TRP A 190 -15.02 4.79 -2.74
CA TRP A 190 -16.16 4.48 -3.59
C TRP A 190 -15.79 4.66 -5.06
N VAL A 191 -16.04 3.64 -5.85
CA VAL A 191 -15.80 3.63 -7.28
C VAL A 191 -17.05 3.24 -8.04
N GLU A 192 -17.17 3.73 -9.26
CA GLU A 192 -18.24 3.42 -10.20
C GLU A 192 -17.67 2.81 -11.46
N TRP A 193 -18.38 1.87 -12.02
CA TRP A 193 -18.10 1.31 -13.33
C TRP A 193 -19.38 0.85 -14.00
N ASP A 194 -19.39 0.76 -15.33
CA ASP A 194 -20.47 0.16 -16.08
C ASP A 194 -20.17 -1.34 -16.34
N PRO A 195 -20.97 -2.26 -15.77
CA PRO A 195 -20.77 -3.68 -16.01
C PRO A 195 -20.90 -4.11 -17.47
N ALA A 196 -21.62 -3.34 -18.30
CA ALA A 196 -21.77 -3.62 -19.73
C ALA A 196 -20.49 -3.35 -20.52
N LEU A 197 -19.62 -2.47 -20.00
CA LEU A 197 -18.33 -2.12 -20.61
C LEU A 197 -17.18 -3.03 -20.17
N ASN A 198 -17.45 -4.01 -19.26
CA ASN A 198 -16.41 -4.93 -18.81
C ASN A 198 -16.01 -5.90 -19.93
N PRO A 199 -14.76 -5.89 -20.42
CA PRO A 199 -14.34 -6.72 -21.56
C PRO A 199 -14.46 -8.22 -21.30
N GLU A 200 -14.25 -8.67 -20.06
CA GLU A 200 -14.35 -10.10 -19.70
C GLU A 200 -15.80 -10.60 -19.65
N ARG A 201 -16.76 -9.73 -19.42
CA ARG A 201 -18.17 -10.11 -19.39
C ARG A 201 -18.69 -10.54 -20.77
N ARG A 202 -18.14 -9.97 -21.84
CA ARG A 202 -18.45 -10.42 -23.23
C ARG A 202 -17.98 -11.85 -23.49
N ALA A 203 -16.89 -12.28 -22.84
CA ALA A 203 -16.39 -13.66 -22.96
C ALA A 203 -17.17 -14.65 -22.08
N LEU A 204 -17.74 -14.21 -20.96
CA LEU A 204 -18.54 -15.03 -20.04
C LEU A 204 -20.01 -15.20 -20.47
N SER A 205 -20.57 -14.23 -21.20
CA SER A 205 -21.93 -14.32 -21.74
C SER A 205 -22.10 -15.41 -22.80
N LEU A 206 -20.99 -15.93 -23.32
CA LEU A 206 -20.98 -17.09 -24.22
C LEU A 206 -21.01 -18.44 -23.46
N ARG A 207 -21.00 -18.45 -22.10
CA ARG A 207 -20.92 -19.67 -21.28
C ARG A 207 -22.00 -19.83 -20.20
N GLY A 208 -23.04 -18.99 -20.15
CA GLY A 208 -24.15 -19.17 -19.19
C GLY A 208 -24.66 -17.86 -18.57
N GLU A 209 -25.88 -17.94 -18.02
CA GLU A 209 -26.66 -16.79 -17.55
C GLU A 209 -25.95 -15.84 -16.58
N PRO A 210 -26.27 -14.54 -16.67
CA PRO A 210 -25.64 -13.53 -15.80
C PRO A 210 -26.06 -13.73 -14.34
N ARG A 211 -25.09 -13.94 -13.45
CA ARG A 211 -25.34 -13.78 -12.01
C ARG A 211 -25.73 -12.33 -11.72
N ALA A 212 -26.76 -12.17 -10.88
CA ALA A 212 -27.21 -10.87 -10.43
C ALA A 212 -26.04 -10.00 -9.92
N PRO A 213 -26.08 -8.67 -10.11
CA PRO A 213 -25.02 -7.79 -9.64
C PRO A 213 -24.84 -7.93 -8.13
N VAL A 214 -23.62 -8.26 -7.72
CA VAL A 214 -23.23 -8.22 -6.29
C VAL A 214 -23.13 -6.75 -5.92
N ARG A 215 -24.08 -6.23 -5.15
CA ARG A 215 -23.95 -4.95 -4.49
C ARG A 215 -22.94 -5.11 -3.35
N ILE A 216 -21.73 -4.63 -3.55
CA ILE A 216 -20.75 -4.53 -2.48
C ILE A 216 -21.05 -3.23 -1.75
N GLY A 217 -21.55 -3.35 -0.50
CA GLY A 217 -21.57 -2.27 0.46
C GLY A 217 -22.84 -1.46 0.63
N GLU A 218 -23.97 -2.11 0.92
CA GLU A 218 -24.92 -1.47 1.83
C GLU A 218 -24.51 -1.85 3.26
N PRO A 219 -24.32 -0.89 4.19
CA PRO A 219 -24.07 -1.22 5.57
C PRO A 219 -25.31 -1.99 6.10
N SER A 220 -25.09 -3.21 6.59
CA SER A 220 -26.12 -3.92 7.31
C SER A 220 -26.57 -3.09 8.50
N ALA A 221 -27.88 -2.87 8.64
CA ALA A 221 -28.49 -2.11 9.72
C ALA A 221 -28.38 -2.80 11.10
N HIS A 222 -27.38 -3.66 11.30
CA HIS A 222 -27.14 -4.36 12.56
C HIS A 222 -25.64 -4.30 12.90
N ALA A 223 -25.22 -3.18 13.46
CA ALA A 223 -24.06 -3.14 14.31
C ALA A 223 -24.44 -2.32 15.56
N ILE A 224 -24.72 -3.08 16.61
CA ILE A 224 -24.70 -2.58 17.98
C ILE A 224 -23.25 -2.55 18.44
#